data_90ad332365ec6d966ef3149a01c17acf
#
_entry.id   90ad332365ec6d966ef3149a01c17acf
#
_cell.length_a   1.000
_cell.length_b   1.000
_cell.length_c   1.000
_cell.angle_alpha   90.00
_cell.angle_beta   90.00
_cell.angle_gamma   90.00
#
_symmetry.space_group_name_H-M   'P 1'
#
loop_
_entity.id
_entity.type
_entity.pdbx_description
1 polymer ?
#
loop_
_entity_poly.entity_id
_entity_poly.type
_entity_poly.pdbx_seq_one_letter_code
_entity_poly.pdbx_strand_id
1 'polypeptide(L)'
;MRVAVINAQPVGFITRIEHYIDMLFVEPEYTRRGVASALLKPLIKSESELTVDASITAKPFFERYGFQTVKQQCVECRGEWFTNFYMRYKPQH
;
A
#
# COMPACT_ATOMS: atom_id res chain seq x y z
N MET A 1 -12.02 1.93 -5.51
CA MET A 1 -10.92 1.15 -6.13
C MET A 1 -10.35 1.92 -7.32
N ARG A 2 -9.04 1.91 -7.42
CA ARG A 2 -8.35 2.47 -8.58
C ARG A 2 -7.57 1.38 -9.26
N VAL A 3 -7.55 1.39 -10.59
CA VAL A 3 -6.88 0.37 -11.40
C VAL A 3 -5.88 1.07 -12.32
N ALA A 4 -4.65 0.56 -12.37
CA ALA A 4 -3.64 1.00 -13.32
C ALA A 4 -3.73 0.13 -14.57
N VAL A 5 -3.68 0.77 -15.74
CA VAL A 5 -3.84 0.10 -17.03
C VAL A 5 -2.68 0.48 -17.94
N ILE A 6 -2.07 -0.54 -18.56
CA ILE A 6 -1.04 -0.34 -19.59
C ILE A 6 -1.44 -1.16 -20.81
N ASN A 7 -1.49 -0.51 -21.98
CA ASN A 7 -1.90 -1.16 -23.24
C ASN A 7 -3.24 -1.89 -23.11
N ALA A 8 -4.20 -1.23 -22.47
CA ALA A 8 -5.57 -1.75 -22.25
C ALA A 8 -5.62 -2.97 -21.32
N GLN A 9 -4.52 -3.30 -20.62
CA GLN A 9 -4.51 -4.40 -19.66
C GLN A 9 -4.33 -3.87 -18.24
N PRO A 10 -5.14 -4.33 -17.27
CA PRO A 10 -4.94 -3.94 -15.88
C PRO A 10 -3.65 -4.55 -15.36
N VAL A 11 -2.79 -3.71 -14.77
CA VAL A 11 -1.48 -4.12 -14.25
C VAL A 11 -1.35 -3.92 -12.74
N GLY A 12 -2.35 -3.33 -12.13
CA GLY A 12 -2.36 -3.16 -10.67
C GLY A 12 -3.62 -2.48 -10.21
N PHE A 13 -3.88 -2.55 -8.92
CA PHE A 13 -5.04 -1.87 -8.33
C PHE A 13 -4.77 -1.54 -6.87
N ILE A 14 -5.53 -0.58 -6.36
CA ILE A 14 -5.53 -0.22 -4.94
C ILE A 14 -6.99 -0.09 -4.49
N THR A 15 -7.29 -0.65 -3.32
CA THR A 15 -8.60 -0.50 -2.70
C THR A 15 -8.46 0.18 -1.35
N ARG A 16 -9.46 0.96 -0.98
CA ARG A 16 -9.47 1.72 0.26
C ARG A 16 -10.85 1.59 0.91
N ILE A 17 -10.85 1.38 2.23
CA ILE A 17 -12.04 1.41 3.05
C ILE A 17 -11.84 2.57 4.02
N GLU A 18 -12.57 3.68 3.82
CA GLU A 18 -12.38 4.93 4.58
C GLU A 18 -10.93 5.39 4.50
N HIS A 19 -10.18 5.31 5.59
CA HIS A 19 -8.77 5.72 5.65
C HIS A 19 -7.80 4.55 5.62
N TYR A 20 -8.31 3.33 5.49
CA TYR A 20 -7.50 2.12 5.50
C TYR A 20 -7.28 1.61 4.08
N ILE A 21 -6.02 1.43 3.70
CA ILE A 21 -5.68 0.83 2.43
C ILE A 21 -5.82 -0.69 2.60
N ASP A 22 -6.89 -1.23 2.03
CA ASP A 22 -7.22 -2.65 2.18
C ASP A 22 -6.32 -3.53 1.33
N MET A 23 -6.05 -3.12 0.10
CA MET A 23 -5.23 -3.91 -0.81
C MET A 23 -4.50 -3.02 -1.82
N LEU A 24 -3.26 -3.36 -2.07
CA LEU A 24 -2.46 -2.76 -3.14
C LEU A 24 -1.77 -3.91 -3.86
N PHE A 25 -2.08 -4.05 -5.13
CA PHE A 25 -1.54 -5.13 -5.96
C PHE A 25 -0.93 -4.55 -7.23
N VAL A 26 0.21 -5.10 -7.64
CA VAL A 26 0.86 -4.78 -8.91
C VAL A 26 1.33 -6.09 -9.53
N GLU A 27 1.05 -6.29 -10.82
CA GLU A 27 1.55 -7.45 -11.53
C GLU A 27 3.07 -7.53 -11.41
N PRO A 28 3.64 -8.73 -11.14
CA PRO A 28 5.09 -8.84 -10.92
C PRO A 28 5.95 -8.27 -12.05
N GLU A 29 5.48 -8.36 -13.29
CA GLU A 29 6.20 -7.83 -14.46
C GLU A 29 6.27 -6.31 -14.47
N TYR A 30 5.41 -5.66 -13.70
CA TYR A 30 5.29 -4.20 -13.67
C TYR A 30 5.75 -3.59 -12.35
N THR A 31 6.33 -4.40 -11.46
CA THR A 31 6.94 -3.88 -10.24
C THR A 31 8.14 -3.01 -10.61
N ARG A 32 8.40 -1.97 -9.82
CA ARG A 32 9.47 -1.00 -10.05
C ARG A 32 9.27 -0.12 -11.28
N ARG A 33 8.07 -0.11 -11.87
CA ARG A 33 7.74 0.76 -12.99
C ARG A 33 6.88 1.95 -12.59
N GLY A 34 6.78 2.20 -11.29
CA GLY A 34 6.01 3.33 -10.80
C GLY A 34 4.49 3.10 -10.72
N VAL A 35 4.02 1.89 -10.97
CA VAL A 35 2.57 1.59 -10.92
C VAL A 35 2.04 1.77 -9.52
N ALA A 36 2.71 1.21 -8.50
CA ALA A 36 2.28 1.35 -7.12
C ALA A 36 2.29 2.82 -6.68
N SER A 37 3.30 3.58 -7.09
CA SER A 37 3.38 5.01 -6.80
C SER A 37 2.23 5.77 -7.45
N ALA A 38 1.92 5.46 -8.71
CA ALA A 38 0.82 6.12 -9.42
C ALA A 38 -0.53 5.82 -8.77
N LEU A 39 -0.70 4.64 -8.20
CA LEU A 39 -1.92 4.28 -7.48
C LEU A 39 -2.01 4.98 -6.12
N LEU A 40 -0.89 5.11 -5.41
CA LEU A 40 -0.87 5.67 -4.07
C LEU A 40 -0.90 7.20 -4.04
N LYS A 41 -0.26 7.88 -4.97
CA LYS A 41 -0.15 9.34 -4.97
C LYS A 41 -1.48 10.08 -4.86
N PRO A 42 -2.55 9.69 -5.59
CA PRO A 42 -3.83 10.38 -5.44
C PRO A 42 -4.41 10.30 -4.03
N LEU A 43 -4.18 9.19 -3.34
CA LEU A 43 -4.65 9.02 -1.97
C LEU A 43 -3.90 9.95 -1.01
N ILE A 44 -2.60 10.08 -1.19
CA ILE A 44 -1.76 10.98 -0.39
C ILE A 44 -2.17 12.43 -0.64
N LYS A 45 -2.45 12.79 -1.89
CA LYS A 45 -2.85 14.16 -2.26
C LYS A 45 -4.22 14.54 -1.72
N SER A 46 -5.03 13.59 -1.31
CA SER A 46 -6.35 13.88 -0.75
C SER A 46 -6.28 14.50 0.64
N GLU A 47 -5.08 14.67 1.20
CA GLU A 47 -4.83 15.26 2.52
C GLU A 47 -5.50 14.52 3.66
N SER A 48 -5.81 13.25 3.46
CA SER A 48 -6.43 12.41 4.48
C SER A 48 -5.37 11.56 5.18
N GLU A 49 -5.63 11.26 6.45
CA GLU A 49 -4.84 10.27 7.16
C GLU A 49 -5.10 8.91 6.54
N LEU A 50 -4.03 8.13 6.36
CA LEU A 50 -4.13 6.79 5.77
C LEU A 50 -3.47 5.77 6.68
N THR A 51 -4.01 4.56 6.71
CA THR A 51 -3.41 3.44 7.43
C THR A 51 -3.29 2.23 6.50
N VAL A 52 -2.35 1.36 6.79
CA VAL A 52 -2.12 0.15 6.00
C VAL A 52 -1.42 -0.90 6.85
N ASP A 53 -1.71 -2.17 6.56
CA ASP A 53 -0.94 -3.29 7.08
C ASP A 53 0.02 -3.72 5.98
N ALA A 54 1.28 -3.30 6.09
CA ALA A 54 2.28 -3.53 5.06
C ALA A 54 3.09 -4.79 5.34
N SER A 55 3.38 -5.56 4.29
CA SER A 55 4.29 -6.69 4.39
C SER A 55 5.72 -6.19 4.59
N ILE A 56 6.63 -7.10 4.95
CA ILE A 56 8.06 -6.78 5.06
C ILE A 56 8.57 -6.17 3.76
N THR A 57 8.14 -6.72 2.63
CA THR A 57 8.56 -6.23 1.31
C THR A 57 7.99 -4.86 0.99
N ALA A 58 6.75 -4.59 1.39
CA ALA A 58 6.07 -3.34 1.10
C ALA A 58 6.43 -2.20 2.05
N LYS A 59 6.94 -2.52 3.25
CA LYS A 59 7.27 -1.52 4.27
C LYS A 59 8.15 -0.39 3.74
N PRO A 60 9.29 -0.65 3.05
CA PRO A 60 10.14 0.43 2.54
C PRO A 60 9.41 1.33 1.53
N PHE A 61 8.52 0.75 0.73
CA PHE A 61 7.74 1.53 -0.22
C PHE A 61 6.87 2.56 0.50
N PHE A 62 6.13 2.14 1.53
CA PHE A 62 5.27 3.05 2.27
C PHE A 62 6.08 4.08 3.07
N GLU A 63 7.22 3.68 3.63
CA GLU A 63 8.10 4.61 4.35
C GLU A 63 8.58 5.74 3.42
N ARG A 64 8.84 5.44 2.18
CA ARG A 64 9.27 6.44 1.19
C ARG A 64 8.23 7.55 1.00
N TYR A 65 6.95 7.22 1.18
CA TYR A 65 5.86 8.18 1.01
C TYR A 65 5.40 8.81 2.33
N GLY A 66 6.15 8.62 3.39
CA GLY A 66 5.87 9.29 4.65
C GLY A 66 5.05 8.49 5.65
N PHE A 67 4.79 7.22 5.38
CA PHE A 67 4.15 6.35 6.35
C PHE A 67 5.14 5.99 7.44
N GLN A 68 4.64 5.95 8.68
CA GLN A 68 5.44 5.56 9.84
C GLN A 68 4.90 4.27 10.43
N THR A 69 5.81 3.39 10.82
CA THR A 69 5.44 2.14 11.47
C THR A 69 4.93 2.43 12.87
N VAL A 70 3.68 2.04 13.15
CA VAL A 70 3.09 2.15 14.48
C VAL A 70 3.41 0.92 15.30
N LYS A 71 3.27 -0.27 14.71
CA LYS A 71 3.62 -1.51 15.40
C LYS A 71 3.90 -2.63 14.40
N GLN A 72 4.70 -3.59 14.85
CA GLN A 72 4.93 -4.84 14.14
C GLN A 72 3.92 -5.87 14.62
N GLN A 73 3.37 -6.63 13.70
CA GLN A 73 2.37 -7.65 14.00
C GLN A 73 2.80 -9.00 13.45
N CYS A 74 2.45 -10.07 14.18
CA CYS A 74 2.60 -11.43 13.69
C CYS A 74 1.20 -12.00 13.50
N VAL A 75 0.92 -12.47 12.30
CA VAL A 75 -0.40 -12.99 11.93
C VAL A 75 -0.26 -14.44 11.51
N GLU A 76 -1.07 -15.32 12.11
CA GLU A 76 -1.13 -16.72 11.69
C GLU A 76 -2.10 -16.87 10.53
N CYS A 77 -1.67 -17.54 9.47
CA CYS A 77 -2.51 -17.86 8.34
C CYS A 77 -2.17 -19.27 7.86
N ARG A 78 -3.13 -20.18 7.92
CA ARG A 78 -2.98 -21.57 7.47
C ARG A 78 -1.77 -22.28 8.09
N GLY A 79 -1.55 -22.05 9.37
CA GLY A 79 -0.46 -22.70 10.10
C GLY A 79 0.90 -22.05 9.94
N GLU A 80 0.98 -20.96 9.18
CA GLU A 80 2.22 -20.22 9.01
C GLU A 80 2.10 -18.83 9.64
N TRP A 81 3.21 -18.32 10.15
CA TRP A 81 3.26 -17.01 10.77
C TRP A 81 3.85 -16.01 9.80
N PHE A 82 3.14 -14.89 9.63
CA PHE A 82 3.59 -13.79 8.77
C PHE A 82 3.77 -12.54 9.60
N THR A 83 4.85 -11.82 9.33
CA THR A 83 5.09 -10.53 9.96
C THR A 83 4.55 -9.43 9.04
N ASN A 84 3.76 -8.51 9.59
CA ASN A 84 3.41 -7.29 8.88
C ASN A 84 3.57 -6.10 9.81
N PHE A 85 3.40 -4.91 9.24
CA PHE A 85 3.61 -3.66 9.97
C PHE A 85 2.38 -2.78 9.80
N TYR A 86 1.77 -2.40 10.92
CA TYR A 86 0.72 -1.42 10.89
C TYR A 86 1.36 -0.04 10.74
N MET A 87 1.06 0.63 9.65
CA MET A 87 1.68 1.90 9.30
C MET A 87 0.62 2.98 9.14
N ARG A 88 1.00 4.21 9.45
CA ARG A 88 0.12 5.37 9.37
C ARG A 88 0.80 6.51 8.63
N TYR A 89 0.03 7.13 7.74
CA TYR A 89 0.42 8.36 7.10
C TYR A 89 -0.43 9.50 7.65
N LYS A 90 0.22 10.54 8.15
CA LYS A 90 -0.45 11.77 8.59
C LYS A 90 -0.03 12.90 7.67
N PRO A 91 -0.98 13.58 7.01
CA PRO A 91 -0.62 14.73 6.20
C PRO A 91 0.02 15.81 7.07
N GLN A 92 1.04 16.46 6.50
CA GLN A 92 1.68 17.59 7.14
C GLN A 92 1.08 18.86 6.60
N HIS A 93 0.67 19.73 7.48
CA HIS A 93 0.10 21.04 7.11
C HIS A 93 1.03 22.14 7.54
#